data_ed96f62d3a9d019d35e2d0bb8e88e990
#
_entry.id   ed96f62d3a9d019d35e2d0bb8e88e990
#
_cell.length_a   1.000
_cell.length_b   1.000
_cell.length_c   1.000
_cell.angle_alpha   90.00
_cell.angle_beta   90.00
_cell.angle_gamma   90.00
#
_symmetry.space_group_name_H-M   'P 1'
#
loop_
_entity.id
_entity.type
_entity.pdbx_description
1 polymer ?
#
loop_
_entity_poly.entity_id
_entity_poly.type
_entity_poly.pdbx_seq_one_letter_code
_entity_poly.pdbx_strand_id
1 'polypeptide(L)'
;MRPGSIEFDPVLADEILERLADGDSLASICRDEGMPDERSVRRWARSHGDFADPYAAARRLGYEKRADELLEIADDSSADWIDTGNGNRVLDNVHVNRARLMIDTRKWLLSKMLPKVYGDHLTVAGDPDQPIRVVQQIDWALLSDEELEAIEAFALAAQRRLNAAPKAEEQLMLENRALFPQR
;
A
#
# COMPACT_ATOMS: atom_id res chain seq x y z
N MET A 1 -20.28 -25.05 22.63
CA MET A 1 -18.90 -25.22 23.14
C MET A 1 -18.03 -24.28 22.34
N ARG A 2 -17.29 -23.34 22.97
CA ARG A 2 -16.27 -22.58 22.24
C ARG A 2 -15.13 -23.55 21.93
N PRO A 3 -14.69 -23.69 20.68
CA PRO A 3 -13.53 -24.53 20.38
C PRO A 3 -12.35 -24.01 21.20
N GLY A 4 -11.70 -24.92 21.93
CA GLY A 4 -10.53 -24.62 22.73
C GLY A 4 -9.45 -24.03 21.84
N SER A 5 -8.62 -23.15 22.41
CA SER A 5 -7.44 -22.59 21.70
C SER A 5 -6.57 -23.77 21.24
N ILE A 6 -6.50 -23.99 19.93
CA ILE A 6 -5.61 -24.98 19.32
C ILE A 6 -4.18 -24.44 19.43
N GLU A 7 -3.25 -25.30 19.88
CA GLU A 7 -1.82 -25.01 19.86
C GLU A 7 -1.31 -24.92 18.40
N PHE A 8 -0.14 -24.34 18.21
CA PHE A 8 0.45 -24.21 16.89
C PHE A 8 0.74 -25.59 16.30
N ASP A 9 0.15 -25.87 15.15
CA ASP A 9 0.36 -27.08 14.38
C ASP A 9 0.87 -26.67 12.99
N PRO A 10 2.10 -27.11 12.61
CA PRO A 10 2.68 -26.76 11.31
C PRO A 10 1.83 -27.22 10.12
N VAL A 11 1.15 -28.35 10.20
CA VAL A 11 0.34 -28.88 9.10
C VAL A 11 -0.90 -27.99 8.87
N LEU A 12 -1.57 -27.63 9.95
CA LEU A 12 -2.70 -26.68 9.87
C LEU A 12 -2.22 -25.29 9.45
N ALA A 13 -1.03 -24.88 9.87
CA ALA A 13 -0.43 -23.61 9.47
C ALA A 13 -0.20 -23.57 7.96
N ASP A 14 0.38 -24.61 7.37
CA ASP A 14 0.63 -24.71 5.93
C ASP A 14 -0.67 -24.71 5.13
N GLU A 15 -1.71 -25.44 5.55
CA GLU A 15 -3.00 -25.44 4.92
C GLU A 15 -3.66 -24.04 4.95
N ILE A 16 -3.53 -23.34 6.07
CA ILE A 16 -4.04 -21.97 6.19
C ILE A 16 -3.31 -21.03 5.23
N LEU A 17 -1.99 -21.16 5.08
CA LEU A 17 -1.19 -20.35 4.18
C LEU A 17 -1.58 -20.58 2.72
N GLU A 18 -1.74 -21.83 2.29
CA GLU A 18 -2.17 -22.17 0.93
C GLU A 18 -3.54 -21.56 0.63
N ARG A 19 -4.51 -21.75 1.49
CA ARG A 19 -5.87 -21.23 1.29
C ARG A 19 -5.93 -19.71 1.31
N LEU A 20 -5.14 -19.06 2.16
CA LEU A 20 -5.02 -17.59 2.16
C LEU A 20 -4.42 -17.08 0.85
N ALA A 21 -3.39 -17.76 0.33
CA ALA A 21 -2.77 -17.42 -0.96
C ALA A 21 -3.74 -17.64 -2.12
N ASP A 22 -4.61 -18.63 -2.01
CA ASP A 22 -5.71 -18.89 -2.95
C ASP A 22 -6.87 -17.88 -2.87
N GLY A 23 -6.78 -16.92 -1.95
CA GLY A 23 -7.76 -15.84 -1.83
C GLY A 23 -8.90 -16.13 -0.84
N ASP A 24 -8.89 -17.25 -0.11
CA ASP A 24 -9.86 -17.49 0.93
C ASP A 24 -9.74 -16.46 2.06
N SER A 25 -10.84 -16.11 2.69
CA SER A 25 -10.79 -15.27 3.88
C SER A 25 -10.41 -16.12 5.10
N LEU A 26 -9.64 -15.55 6.05
CA LEU A 26 -9.33 -16.23 7.29
C LEU A 26 -10.62 -16.71 8.02
N ALA A 27 -11.68 -15.90 7.98
CA ALA A 27 -12.97 -16.26 8.56
C ALA A 27 -13.64 -17.45 7.85
N SER A 28 -13.42 -17.63 6.56
CA SER A 28 -13.90 -18.79 5.80
C SER A 28 -13.15 -20.04 6.22
N ILE A 29 -11.83 -19.99 6.22
CA ILE A 29 -10.95 -21.09 6.59
C ILE A 29 -11.26 -21.59 8.01
N CYS A 30 -11.36 -20.68 8.96
CA CYS A 30 -11.60 -21.00 10.38
C CYS A 30 -13.02 -21.52 10.69
N ARG A 31 -13.93 -21.58 9.71
CA ARG A 31 -15.25 -22.21 9.89
C ARG A 31 -15.24 -23.70 9.65
N ASP A 32 -14.23 -24.20 8.98
CA ASP A 32 -14.17 -25.61 8.65
C ASP A 32 -13.83 -26.45 9.87
N GLU A 33 -14.34 -27.67 9.90
CA GLU A 33 -14.12 -28.60 11.00
C GLU A 33 -12.63 -28.95 11.12
N GLY A 34 -12.10 -28.90 12.34
CA GLY A 34 -10.69 -29.16 12.61
C GLY A 34 -9.78 -27.94 12.48
N MET A 35 -10.25 -26.82 11.90
CA MET A 35 -9.45 -25.60 11.81
C MET A 35 -9.43 -24.80 13.11
N PRO A 36 -8.32 -24.11 13.41
CA PRO A 36 -8.23 -23.19 14.54
C PRO A 36 -9.15 -21.98 14.35
N ASP A 37 -9.55 -21.36 15.45
CA ASP A 37 -10.26 -20.09 15.39
C ASP A 37 -9.35 -18.94 14.91
N GLU A 38 -9.94 -17.87 14.36
CA GLU A 38 -9.19 -16.72 13.83
C GLU A 38 -8.25 -16.08 14.88
N ARG A 39 -8.64 -16.14 16.16
CA ARG A 39 -7.84 -15.59 17.24
C ARG A 39 -6.57 -16.40 17.46
N SER A 40 -6.66 -17.72 17.36
CA SER A 40 -5.52 -18.64 17.45
C SER A 40 -4.54 -18.39 16.31
N VAL A 41 -5.01 -18.32 15.06
CA VAL A 41 -4.16 -18.01 13.90
C VAL A 41 -3.47 -16.67 14.04
N ARG A 42 -4.20 -15.61 14.45
CA ARG A 42 -3.59 -14.29 14.69
C ARG A 42 -2.62 -14.28 15.87
N ARG A 43 -2.78 -15.16 16.84
CA ARG A 43 -1.81 -15.35 17.92
C ARG A 43 -0.55 -16.04 17.37
N TRP A 44 -0.71 -17.10 16.56
CA TRP A 44 0.43 -17.77 15.91
C TRP A 44 1.28 -16.79 15.10
N ALA A 45 0.66 -15.95 14.29
CA ALA A 45 1.36 -14.92 13.52
C ALA A 45 2.13 -13.90 14.38
N ARG A 46 1.80 -13.76 15.69
CA ARG A 46 2.54 -12.88 16.60
C ARG A 46 3.59 -13.59 17.44
N SER A 47 3.43 -14.88 17.69
CA SER A 47 4.26 -15.64 18.62
C SER A 47 5.23 -16.61 17.93
N HIS A 48 5.04 -16.95 16.66
CA HIS A 48 5.88 -17.84 15.88
C HIS A 48 6.46 -17.07 14.68
N GLY A 49 7.77 -16.72 14.76
CA GLY A 49 8.45 -15.95 13.71
C GLY A 49 8.43 -16.65 12.35
N ASP A 50 8.59 -17.95 12.35
CA ASP A 50 8.60 -18.78 11.13
C ASP A 50 7.22 -18.81 10.43
N PHE A 51 6.14 -18.44 11.12
CA PHE A 51 4.80 -18.34 10.54
C PHE A 51 4.42 -16.91 10.18
N ALA A 52 4.98 -15.90 10.83
CA ALA A 52 4.60 -14.50 10.67
C ALA A 52 4.80 -13.98 9.23
N ASP A 53 5.99 -14.18 8.69
CA ASP A 53 6.33 -13.72 7.34
C ASP A 53 5.58 -14.49 6.24
N PRO A 54 5.52 -15.83 6.26
CA PRO A 54 4.67 -16.59 5.34
C PRO A 54 3.19 -16.21 5.42
N TYR A 55 2.65 -15.94 6.62
CA TYR A 55 1.26 -15.50 6.78
C TYR A 55 1.00 -14.15 6.11
N ALA A 56 1.90 -13.20 6.28
CA ALA A 56 1.78 -11.90 5.62
C ALA A 56 1.90 -12.02 4.09
N ALA A 57 2.82 -12.87 3.60
CA ALA A 57 3.01 -13.14 2.18
C ALA A 57 1.79 -13.84 1.57
N ALA A 58 1.25 -14.87 2.21
CA ALA A 58 0.06 -15.59 1.74
C ALA A 58 -1.16 -14.67 1.63
N ARG A 59 -1.38 -13.81 2.62
CA ARG A 59 -2.45 -12.81 2.57
C ARG A 59 -2.28 -11.83 1.40
N ARG A 60 -1.05 -11.41 1.12
CA ARG A 60 -0.77 -10.52 0.00
C ARG A 60 -1.06 -11.21 -1.34
N LEU A 61 -0.61 -12.44 -1.52
CA LEU A 61 -0.89 -13.25 -2.72
C LEU A 61 -2.40 -13.43 -2.92
N GLY A 62 -3.15 -13.73 -1.87
CA GLY A 62 -4.60 -13.84 -1.94
C GLY A 62 -5.30 -12.53 -2.35
N TYR A 63 -4.77 -11.36 -2.00
CA TYR A 63 -5.29 -10.09 -2.51
C TYR A 63 -4.92 -9.87 -3.98
N GLU A 64 -3.72 -10.24 -4.41
CA GLU A 64 -3.30 -10.17 -5.81
C GLU A 64 -4.20 -11.07 -6.68
N LYS A 65 -4.47 -12.31 -6.27
CA LYS A 65 -5.42 -13.21 -6.94
C LYS A 65 -6.83 -12.61 -7.05
N ARG A 66 -7.31 -11.96 -5.99
CA ARG A 66 -8.61 -11.27 -6.04
C ARG A 66 -8.63 -10.06 -6.97
N ALA A 67 -7.47 -9.45 -7.25
CA ALA A 67 -7.37 -8.40 -8.26
C ALA A 67 -7.52 -8.98 -9.67
N ASP A 68 -6.91 -10.13 -9.94
CA ASP A 68 -7.06 -10.84 -11.22
C ASP A 68 -8.51 -11.24 -11.49
N GLU A 69 -9.21 -11.78 -10.47
CA GLU A 69 -10.63 -12.11 -10.55
C GLU A 69 -11.55 -10.91 -10.87
N LEU A 70 -11.11 -9.67 -10.69
CA LEU A 70 -11.92 -8.50 -11.06
C LEU A 70 -12.15 -8.42 -12.55
N LEU A 71 -11.16 -8.79 -13.36
CA LEU A 71 -11.29 -8.81 -14.82
C LEU A 71 -12.24 -9.92 -15.24
N GLU A 72 -12.13 -11.11 -14.66
CA GLU A 72 -13.02 -12.23 -14.92
C GLU A 72 -14.49 -11.87 -14.62
N ILE A 73 -14.76 -11.21 -13.49
CA ILE A 73 -16.11 -10.76 -13.13
C ILE A 73 -16.62 -9.68 -14.09
N ALA A 74 -15.73 -8.78 -14.55
CA ALA A 74 -16.10 -7.70 -15.45
C ALA A 74 -16.40 -8.21 -16.88
N ASP A 75 -15.69 -9.24 -17.30
CA ASP A 75 -15.80 -9.79 -18.65
C ASP A 75 -16.88 -10.89 -18.76
N ASP A 76 -17.31 -11.46 -17.63
CA ASP A 76 -18.35 -12.51 -17.61
C ASP A 76 -19.75 -11.90 -17.78
N SER A 77 -20.24 -11.97 -19.00
CA SER A 77 -21.62 -11.58 -19.35
C SER A 77 -22.60 -12.77 -19.44
N SER A 78 -22.17 -13.97 -19.04
CA SER A 78 -22.92 -15.22 -19.24
C SER A 78 -24.30 -15.23 -18.56
N ALA A 79 -24.43 -14.59 -17.41
CA ALA A 79 -25.66 -14.52 -16.63
C ALA A 79 -26.37 -13.15 -16.70
N ASP A 80 -25.92 -12.24 -17.58
CA ASP A 80 -26.52 -10.91 -17.71
C ASP A 80 -27.89 -10.91 -18.38
N TRP A 81 -28.28 -12.03 -18.98
CA TRP A 81 -29.49 -12.12 -19.74
C TRP A 81 -30.39 -13.29 -19.33
N ILE A 82 -31.66 -12.99 -19.07
CA ILE A 82 -32.69 -13.99 -18.78
C ILE A 82 -33.50 -14.25 -20.04
N ASP A 83 -33.67 -15.53 -20.39
CA ASP A 83 -34.59 -15.93 -21.44
C ASP A 83 -36.03 -15.96 -20.92
N THR A 84 -36.92 -15.21 -21.54
CA THR A 84 -38.32 -15.09 -21.10
C THR A 84 -39.21 -16.22 -21.66
N GLY A 85 -38.62 -17.20 -22.35
CA GLY A 85 -39.37 -18.32 -22.92
C GLY A 85 -40.15 -18.02 -24.20
N ASN A 86 -40.21 -16.75 -24.63
CA ASN A 86 -40.87 -16.30 -25.87
C ASN A 86 -39.86 -15.96 -26.95
N GLY A 87 -38.63 -16.43 -26.84
CA GLY A 87 -37.54 -16.09 -27.76
C GLY A 87 -36.94 -14.68 -27.52
N ASN A 88 -37.41 -13.95 -26.51
CA ASN A 88 -36.86 -12.66 -26.12
C ASN A 88 -35.95 -12.83 -24.92
N ARG A 89 -34.81 -12.12 -24.95
CA ARG A 89 -33.87 -12.03 -23.81
C ARG A 89 -34.01 -10.66 -23.15
N VAL A 90 -34.09 -10.64 -21.83
CA VAL A 90 -34.17 -9.42 -21.00
C VAL A 90 -32.92 -9.34 -20.12
N LEU A 91 -32.40 -8.14 -19.98
CA LEU A 91 -31.23 -7.90 -19.11
C LEU A 91 -31.57 -8.23 -17.65
N ASP A 92 -30.75 -9.08 -17.03
CA ASP A 92 -30.81 -9.33 -15.57
C ASP A 92 -30.12 -8.22 -14.79
N ASN A 93 -30.87 -7.17 -14.48
CA ASN A 93 -30.36 -6.05 -13.71
C ASN A 93 -29.87 -6.45 -12.30
N VAL A 94 -30.37 -7.54 -11.73
CA VAL A 94 -29.93 -8.02 -10.41
C VAL A 94 -28.54 -8.60 -10.53
N HIS A 95 -28.28 -9.41 -11.54
CA HIS A 95 -26.97 -10.00 -11.80
C HIS A 95 -25.94 -8.90 -12.10
N VAL A 96 -26.22 -8.03 -13.06
CA VAL A 96 -25.34 -6.92 -13.45
C VAL A 96 -25.00 -6.01 -12.26
N ASN A 97 -25.99 -5.62 -11.44
CA ASN A 97 -25.76 -4.79 -10.26
C ASN A 97 -24.93 -5.54 -9.19
N ARG A 98 -25.11 -6.85 -9.05
CA ARG A 98 -24.31 -7.67 -8.14
C ARG A 98 -22.85 -7.73 -8.57
N ALA A 99 -22.59 -7.99 -9.86
CA ALA A 99 -21.24 -7.98 -10.43
C ALA A 99 -20.56 -6.63 -10.20
N ARG A 100 -21.25 -5.53 -10.48
CA ARG A 100 -20.75 -4.17 -10.19
C ARG A 100 -20.42 -3.98 -8.71
N LEU A 101 -21.30 -4.39 -7.79
CA LEU A 101 -21.05 -4.30 -6.36
C LEU A 101 -19.82 -5.12 -5.92
N MET A 102 -19.64 -6.33 -6.50
CA MET A 102 -18.47 -7.16 -6.24
C MET A 102 -17.19 -6.47 -6.69
N ILE A 103 -17.17 -5.89 -7.88
CA ILE A 103 -16.03 -5.16 -8.44
C ILE A 103 -15.72 -3.95 -7.54
N ASP A 104 -16.69 -3.10 -7.22
CA ASP A 104 -16.50 -1.89 -6.43
C ASP A 104 -15.98 -2.23 -5.01
N THR A 105 -16.55 -3.25 -4.36
CA THR A 105 -16.12 -3.71 -3.04
C THR A 105 -14.68 -4.23 -3.07
N ARG A 106 -14.31 -5.04 -4.07
CA ARG A 106 -12.95 -5.58 -4.20
C ARG A 106 -11.94 -4.48 -4.51
N LYS A 107 -12.23 -3.55 -5.41
CA LYS A 107 -11.39 -2.37 -5.70
C LYS A 107 -11.12 -1.56 -4.43
N TRP A 108 -12.19 -1.26 -3.67
CA TRP A 108 -12.04 -0.55 -2.40
C TRP A 108 -11.16 -1.32 -1.41
N LEU A 109 -11.39 -2.63 -1.25
CA LEU A 109 -10.59 -3.47 -0.36
C LEU A 109 -9.11 -3.48 -0.77
N LEU A 110 -8.80 -3.69 -2.06
CA LEU A 110 -7.45 -3.70 -2.59
C LEU A 110 -6.73 -2.38 -2.35
N SER A 111 -7.40 -1.23 -2.56
CA SER A 111 -6.82 0.08 -2.30
C SER A 111 -6.45 0.30 -0.84
N LYS A 112 -7.13 -0.37 0.11
CA LYS A 112 -6.85 -0.29 1.55
C LYS A 112 -5.80 -1.30 2.02
N MET A 113 -5.80 -2.50 1.45
CA MET A 113 -4.89 -3.57 1.88
C MET A 113 -3.54 -3.51 1.18
N LEU A 114 -3.50 -3.06 -0.08
CA LEU A 114 -2.31 -2.90 -0.90
C LEU A 114 -2.19 -1.47 -1.46
N PRO A 115 -2.11 -0.44 -0.60
CA PRO A 115 -2.18 0.96 -1.03
C PRO A 115 -1.01 1.37 -1.94
N LYS A 116 0.14 0.71 -1.81
CA LYS A 116 1.31 0.98 -2.67
C LYS A 116 1.13 0.49 -4.12
N VAL A 117 0.23 -0.47 -4.36
CA VAL A 117 -0.01 -1.08 -5.67
C VAL A 117 -1.32 -0.59 -6.27
N TYR A 118 -2.39 -0.57 -5.48
CA TYR A 118 -3.77 -0.27 -5.93
C TYR A 118 -4.36 0.99 -5.29
N GLY A 119 -3.58 1.72 -4.48
CA GLY A 119 -4.05 2.97 -3.88
C GLY A 119 -3.91 4.16 -4.83
N ASP A 120 -4.72 5.18 -4.60
CA ASP A 120 -4.58 6.45 -5.28
C ASP A 120 -3.28 7.14 -4.84
N HIS A 121 -2.41 7.45 -5.79
CA HIS A 121 -1.19 8.20 -5.53
C HIS A 121 -1.46 9.68 -5.80
N LEU A 122 -1.50 10.47 -4.73
CA LEU A 122 -1.50 11.92 -4.87
C LEU A 122 -0.04 12.41 -4.89
N THR A 123 0.43 12.84 -6.05
CA THR A 123 1.70 13.54 -6.16
C THR A 123 1.41 15.04 -6.02
N VAL A 124 1.83 15.63 -4.91
CA VAL A 124 1.78 17.08 -4.73
C VAL A 124 3.10 17.63 -5.26
N ALA A 125 3.09 18.12 -6.49
CA ALA A 125 4.21 18.85 -7.07
C ALA A 125 3.94 20.34 -6.94
N GLY A 126 4.90 21.08 -6.37
CA GLY A 126 4.86 22.54 -6.40
C GLY A 126 5.18 23.06 -7.80
N ASP A 127 4.57 24.18 -8.19
CA ASP A 127 5.01 24.94 -9.36
C ASP A 127 6.45 25.41 -9.10
N PRO A 128 7.40 25.21 -10.03
CA PRO A 128 8.76 25.72 -9.89
C PRO A 128 8.82 27.23 -9.60
N ASP A 129 7.86 28.00 -10.14
CA ASP A 129 7.79 29.44 -9.96
C ASP A 129 7.01 29.84 -8.69
N GLN A 130 6.23 28.91 -8.10
CA GLN A 130 5.48 29.07 -6.86
C GLN A 130 5.62 27.84 -5.95
N PRO A 131 6.79 27.59 -5.37
CA PRO A 131 7.02 26.42 -4.55
C PRO A 131 6.13 26.45 -3.29
N ILE A 132 5.59 25.27 -2.91
CA ILE A 132 4.83 25.11 -1.68
C ILE A 132 5.75 25.44 -0.50
N ARG A 133 5.46 26.53 0.21
CA ARG A 133 6.20 26.87 1.42
C ARG A 133 5.62 26.08 2.59
N VAL A 134 6.36 25.11 3.09
CA VAL A 134 6.04 24.46 4.36
C VAL A 134 6.64 25.32 5.48
N VAL A 135 5.79 26.01 6.21
CA VAL A 135 6.23 26.76 7.40
C VAL A 135 6.07 25.84 8.60
N GLN A 136 7.17 25.33 9.14
CA GLN A 136 7.18 24.70 10.45
C GLN A 136 7.34 25.80 11.49
N GLN A 137 6.35 25.97 12.34
CA GLN A 137 6.48 26.81 13.53
C GLN A 137 7.18 26.00 14.60
N ILE A 138 8.43 26.35 14.85
CA ILE A 138 9.19 25.84 16.00
C ILE A 138 8.92 26.78 17.15
N ASP A 139 8.44 26.24 18.26
CA ASP A 139 8.32 27.01 19.49
C ASP A 139 9.71 27.10 20.18
N TRP A 140 10.40 28.17 19.88
CA TRP A 140 11.75 28.42 20.38
C TRP A 140 11.82 28.51 21.91
N ALA A 141 10.70 28.78 22.59
CA ALA A 141 10.62 28.85 24.04
C ALA A 141 10.73 27.48 24.73
N LEU A 142 10.58 26.40 23.97
CA LEU A 142 10.72 25.02 24.47
C LEU A 142 12.16 24.48 24.39
N LEU A 143 13.07 25.22 23.75
CA LEU A 143 14.46 24.80 23.57
C LEU A 143 15.34 25.33 24.72
N SER A 144 16.30 24.53 25.13
CA SER A 144 17.33 24.93 26.07
C SER A 144 18.35 25.90 25.43
N ASP A 145 19.08 26.64 26.22
CA ASP A 145 20.12 27.54 25.74
C ASP A 145 21.19 26.82 24.94
N GLU A 146 21.56 25.59 25.33
CA GLU A 146 22.52 24.74 24.61
C GLU A 146 22.00 24.32 23.22
N GLU A 147 20.71 24.02 23.10
CA GLU A 147 20.08 23.66 21.81
C GLU A 147 19.98 24.88 20.90
N LEU A 148 19.70 26.06 21.45
CA LEU A 148 19.68 27.31 20.68
C LEU A 148 21.06 27.66 20.14
N GLU A 149 22.12 27.53 20.94
CA GLU A 149 23.52 27.76 20.52
C GLU A 149 23.92 26.77 19.39
N ALA A 150 23.51 25.50 19.50
CA ALA A 150 23.80 24.49 18.46
C ALA A 150 23.11 24.83 17.14
N ILE A 151 21.85 25.29 17.19
CA ILE A 151 21.09 25.70 15.99
C ILE A 151 21.72 26.94 15.35
N GLU A 152 22.14 27.92 16.16
CA GLU A 152 22.81 29.14 15.66
C GLU A 152 24.16 28.80 14.99
N ALA A 153 24.95 27.94 15.61
CA ALA A 153 26.21 27.47 15.03
C ALA A 153 26.00 26.74 13.69
N PHE A 154 24.95 25.89 13.60
CA PHE A 154 24.59 25.20 12.38
C PHE A 154 24.14 26.19 11.28
N ALA A 155 23.29 27.16 11.62
CA ALA A 155 22.80 28.17 10.69
C ALA A 155 23.96 29.00 10.10
N LEU A 156 24.91 29.43 10.93
CA LEU A 156 26.10 30.15 10.50
C LEU A 156 26.99 29.29 9.59
N ALA A 157 27.16 28.01 9.89
CA ALA A 157 27.94 27.10 9.05
C ALA A 157 27.26 26.86 7.69
N ALA A 158 25.93 26.70 7.67
CA ALA A 158 25.15 26.57 6.45
C ALA A 158 25.24 27.84 5.57
N GLN A 159 25.14 29.02 6.18
CA GLN A 159 25.23 30.29 5.47
C GLN A 159 26.62 30.52 4.85
N ARG A 160 27.69 30.10 5.55
CA ARG A 160 29.06 30.14 5.00
C ARG A 160 29.21 29.24 3.77
N ARG A 161 28.58 28.03 3.78
CA ARG A 161 28.60 27.10 2.64
C ARG A 161 27.81 27.65 1.44
N LEU A 162 26.63 28.23 1.68
CA LEU A 162 25.82 28.87 0.64
C LEU A 162 26.53 30.05 -0.01
N ASN A 163 27.24 30.87 0.76
CA ASN A 163 28.01 32.00 0.25
C ASN A 163 29.30 31.58 -0.50
N ALA A 164 29.78 30.35 -0.25
CA ALA A 164 30.94 29.79 -0.95
C ALA A 164 30.57 29.07 -2.28
N ALA A 165 29.35 28.56 -2.37
CA ALA A 165 28.89 27.82 -3.56
C ALA A 165 28.87 28.63 -4.87
N PRO A 166 28.39 29.90 -4.93
CA PRO A 166 28.34 30.65 -6.17
C PRO A 166 29.73 30.93 -6.77
N LYS A 167 30.79 31.02 -5.96
CA LYS A 167 32.16 31.19 -6.44
C LYS A 167 32.73 29.95 -7.14
N ALA A 168 32.28 28.76 -6.73
CA ALA A 168 32.71 27.51 -7.34
C ALA A 168 32.05 27.30 -8.72
N GLU A 169 30.77 27.63 -8.87
CA GLU A 169 30.06 27.56 -10.15
C GLU A 169 30.59 28.60 -11.17
N GLU A 170 30.87 29.81 -10.70
CA GLU A 170 31.43 30.87 -11.53
C GLU A 170 32.87 30.52 -12.02
N GLN A 171 33.64 29.88 -11.15
CA GLN A 171 34.99 29.39 -11.51
C GLN A 171 34.91 28.23 -12.50
N LEU A 172 34.00 27.29 -12.33
CA LEU A 172 33.76 26.19 -13.26
C LEU A 172 33.29 26.69 -14.64
N MET A 173 32.43 27.72 -14.66
CA MET A 173 32.00 28.37 -15.90
C MET A 173 33.13 29.13 -16.61
N LEU A 174 34.01 29.76 -15.85
CA LEU A 174 35.21 30.45 -16.41
C LEU A 174 36.21 29.43 -16.98
N GLU A 175 36.45 28.31 -16.28
CA GLU A 175 37.32 27.23 -16.79
C GLU A 175 36.73 26.56 -18.04
N ASN A 176 35.44 26.26 -18.07
CA ASN A 176 34.77 25.72 -19.27
C ASN A 176 34.79 26.70 -20.45
N ARG A 177 34.69 28.00 -20.20
CA ARG A 177 34.80 29.03 -21.25
C ARG A 177 36.21 29.19 -21.80
N ALA A 178 37.23 28.89 -20.99
CA ALA A 178 38.62 28.89 -21.43
C ALA A 178 38.99 27.65 -22.28
N LEU A 179 38.30 26.52 -22.01
CA LEU A 179 38.50 25.27 -22.76
C LEU A 179 37.79 25.21 -24.12
N PHE A 180 36.77 26.05 -24.32
CA PHE A 180 36.02 26.12 -25.59
C PHE A 180 35.89 27.58 -26.06
N PRO A 181 36.98 28.19 -26.62
CA PRO A 181 36.88 29.50 -27.24
C PRO A 181 35.97 29.43 -28.46
N GLN A 182 34.89 30.19 -28.45
CA GLN A 182 33.96 30.30 -29.56
C GLN A 182 34.74 30.79 -30.80
N ARG A 183 34.70 30.03 -31.89
CA ARG A 183 35.16 30.43 -33.20
C ARG A 183 34.13 31.31 -33.87
#